data_7d55ea4280026caa142ae42e9a1a25ba
#
_entry.id   7d55ea4280026caa142ae42e9a1a25ba
#
_cell.length_a   1.000
_cell.length_b   1.000
_cell.length_c   1.000
_cell.angle_alpha   90.00
_cell.angle_beta   90.00
_cell.angle_gamma   90.00
#
_symmetry.space_group_name_H-M   'P 1'
#
loop_
_entity.id
_entity.type
_entity.pdbx_description
1 polymer ?
#
loop_
_entity_poly.entity_id
_entity_poly.type
_entity_poly.pdbx_seq_one_letter_code
_entity_poly.pdbx_strand_id
1 'polypeptide(L)'
;AQRSAEAAKEIKALINTSSNNIKIGSKQVNETVETMENIVVHVKNVTSLIGEISLASSEQSAGLKELGRAVEQLESITHENADYVSKASLISGEMKEQTNYLVKAIHVFH
;
A
#
# COMPACT_ATOMS: atom_id res chain seq x y z
N ALA A 1 -3.91 -28.03 75.49
CA ALA A 1 -5.22 -27.77 74.85
C ALA A 1 -5.27 -26.40 74.20
N GLN A 2 -4.74 -25.31 74.77
CA GLN A 2 -4.74 -23.97 74.25
C GLN A 2 -3.82 -23.80 73.02
N ARG A 3 -2.64 -24.40 73.01
CA ARG A 3 -1.71 -24.41 71.87
C ARG A 3 -2.26 -25.14 70.66
N SER A 4 -3.00 -26.20 70.82
CA SER A 4 -3.63 -26.93 69.70
C SER A 4 -4.78 -26.13 69.09
N ALA A 5 -5.54 -25.39 69.87
CA ALA A 5 -6.61 -24.56 69.41
C ALA A 5 -6.08 -23.30 68.62
N GLU A 6 -4.97 -22.73 69.09
CA GLU A 6 -4.29 -21.66 68.33
C GLU A 6 -3.72 -22.14 67.02
N ALA A 7 -3.04 -23.29 67.00
CA ALA A 7 -2.51 -23.89 65.77
C ALA A 7 -3.64 -24.22 64.78
N ALA A 8 -4.76 -24.73 65.23
CA ALA A 8 -5.92 -24.99 64.39
C ALA A 8 -6.51 -23.71 63.78
N LYS A 9 -6.53 -22.62 64.54
CA LYS A 9 -6.98 -21.28 64.07
C LYS A 9 -6.06 -20.71 63.02
N GLU A 10 -4.74 -20.82 63.18
CA GLU A 10 -3.75 -20.40 62.21
C GLU A 10 -3.85 -21.20 60.90
N ILE A 11 -4.00 -22.50 60.98
CA ILE A 11 -4.21 -23.41 59.83
C ILE A 11 -5.47 -23.01 59.07
N LYS A 12 -6.57 -22.73 59.76
CA LYS A 12 -7.81 -22.28 59.15
C LYS A 12 -7.64 -20.91 58.42
N ALA A 13 -6.91 -19.99 59.03
CA ALA A 13 -6.59 -18.69 58.39
C ALA A 13 -5.73 -18.88 57.13
N LEU A 14 -4.73 -19.76 57.17
CA LEU A 14 -3.89 -20.10 56.03
C LEU A 14 -4.70 -20.74 54.89
N ILE A 15 -5.59 -21.66 55.22
CA ILE A 15 -6.48 -22.31 54.23
C ILE A 15 -7.40 -21.29 53.59
N ASN A 16 -7.98 -20.35 54.33
CA ASN A 16 -8.83 -19.29 53.79
C ASN A 16 -8.04 -18.37 52.86
N THR A 17 -6.84 -17.97 53.26
CA THR A 17 -5.95 -17.14 52.43
C THR A 17 -5.56 -17.88 51.13
N SER A 18 -5.18 -19.14 51.23
CA SER A 18 -4.84 -19.96 50.05
C SER A 18 -6.04 -20.14 49.13
N SER A 19 -7.23 -20.36 49.67
CA SER A 19 -8.47 -20.48 48.89
C SER A 19 -8.78 -19.17 48.12
N ASN A 20 -8.61 -18.03 48.79
CA ASN A 20 -8.76 -16.73 48.12
C ASN A 20 -7.72 -16.51 47.00
N ASN A 21 -6.47 -16.85 47.27
CA ASN A 21 -5.40 -16.74 46.27
C ASN A 21 -5.67 -17.65 45.05
N ILE A 22 -6.19 -18.85 45.27
CA ILE A 22 -6.60 -19.75 44.19
C ILE A 22 -7.74 -19.17 43.38
N LYS A 23 -8.74 -18.53 43.99
CA LYS A 23 -9.84 -17.86 43.26
C LYS A 23 -9.34 -16.72 42.44
N ILE A 24 -8.45 -15.88 42.98
CA ILE A 24 -7.83 -14.77 42.27
C ILE A 24 -7.00 -15.27 41.10
N GLY A 25 -6.16 -16.28 41.34
CA GLY A 25 -5.35 -16.91 40.30
C GLY A 25 -6.18 -17.54 39.18
N SER A 26 -7.25 -18.25 39.54
CA SER A 26 -8.19 -18.81 38.55
C SER A 26 -8.86 -17.76 37.70
N LYS A 27 -9.26 -16.65 38.31
CA LYS A 27 -9.83 -15.51 37.56
C LYS A 27 -8.81 -14.93 36.58
N GLN A 28 -7.57 -14.70 37.03
CA GLN A 28 -6.49 -14.20 36.16
C GLN A 28 -6.17 -15.14 35.00
N VAL A 29 -6.19 -16.47 35.25
CA VAL A 29 -6.01 -17.47 34.19
C VAL A 29 -7.13 -17.39 33.17
N ASN A 30 -8.38 -17.28 33.60
CA ASN A 30 -9.52 -17.15 32.68
C ASN A 30 -9.46 -15.86 31.85
N GLU A 31 -9.09 -14.73 32.45
CA GLU A 31 -8.89 -13.47 31.75
C GLU A 31 -7.74 -13.56 30.73
N THR A 32 -6.68 -14.29 31.06
CA THR A 32 -5.57 -14.56 30.17
C THR A 32 -6.00 -15.43 28.98
N VAL A 33 -6.81 -16.45 29.20
CA VAL A 33 -7.37 -17.32 28.14
C VAL A 33 -8.22 -16.46 27.18
N GLU A 34 -9.11 -15.64 27.71
CA GLU A 34 -9.93 -14.73 26.89
C GLU A 34 -9.07 -13.77 26.06
N THR A 35 -8.02 -13.22 26.67
CA THR A 35 -7.07 -12.37 25.96
C THR A 35 -6.36 -13.13 24.85
N MET A 36 -5.95 -14.38 25.07
CA MET A 36 -5.32 -15.23 24.07
C MET A 36 -6.27 -15.56 22.91
N GLU A 37 -7.54 -15.81 23.18
CA GLU A 37 -8.56 -16.03 22.16
C GLU A 37 -8.73 -14.78 21.28
N ASN A 38 -8.77 -13.59 21.88
CA ASN A 38 -8.80 -12.33 21.15
C ASN A 38 -7.56 -12.11 20.28
N ILE A 39 -6.37 -12.46 20.77
CA ILE A 39 -5.14 -12.40 19.99
C ILE A 39 -5.23 -13.31 18.76
N VAL A 40 -5.74 -14.54 18.93
CA VAL A 40 -5.93 -15.48 17.80
C VAL A 40 -6.85 -14.88 16.74
N VAL A 41 -7.94 -14.24 17.15
CA VAL A 41 -8.86 -13.55 16.22
C VAL A 41 -8.14 -12.43 15.48
N HIS A 42 -7.38 -11.60 16.19
CA HIS A 42 -6.62 -10.51 15.58
C HIS A 42 -5.55 -11.02 14.61
N VAL A 43 -4.85 -12.09 14.95
CA VAL A 43 -3.86 -12.71 14.05
C VAL A 43 -4.53 -13.23 12.77
N LYS A 44 -5.71 -13.84 12.85
CA LYS A 44 -6.48 -14.23 11.66
C LYS A 44 -6.85 -13.05 10.78
N ASN A 45 -7.28 -11.94 11.39
CA ASN A 45 -7.61 -10.71 10.66
C ASN A 45 -6.38 -10.12 9.96
N VAL A 46 -5.24 -10.07 10.64
CA VAL A 46 -3.95 -9.63 10.05
C VAL A 46 -3.56 -10.52 8.88
N THR A 47 -3.70 -11.84 9.01
CA THR A 47 -3.41 -12.78 7.92
C THR A 47 -4.30 -12.53 6.70
N SER A 48 -5.59 -12.26 6.92
CA SER A 48 -6.52 -11.89 5.84
C SER A 48 -6.11 -10.60 5.14
N LEU A 49 -5.76 -9.56 5.92
CA LEU A 49 -5.29 -8.27 5.38
C LEU A 49 -4.00 -8.42 4.55
N ILE A 50 -3.07 -9.26 5.00
CA ILE A 50 -1.86 -9.57 4.23
C ILE A 50 -2.21 -10.22 2.90
N GLY A 51 -3.20 -11.10 2.86
CA GLY A 51 -3.72 -11.70 1.63
C GLY A 51 -4.27 -10.64 0.67
N GLU A 52 -5.08 -9.72 1.17
CA GLU A 52 -5.63 -8.61 0.38
C GLU A 52 -4.53 -7.67 -0.15
N ILE A 53 -3.55 -7.34 0.68
CA ILE A 53 -2.40 -6.53 0.28
C ILE A 53 -1.59 -7.23 -0.82
N SER A 54 -1.41 -8.54 -0.72
CA SER A 54 -0.70 -9.33 -1.73
C SER A 54 -1.42 -9.31 -3.09
N LEU A 55 -2.75 -9.44 -3.09
CA LEU A 55 -3.56 -9.32 -4.30
C LEU A 55 -3.48 -7.91 -4.90
N ALA A 56 -3.67 -6.87 -4.09
CA ALA A 56 -3.57 -5.48 -4.52
C ALA A 56 -2.17 -5.16 -5.09
N SER A 57 -1.12 -5.68 -4.47
CA SER A 57 0.26 -5.51 -4.96
C SER A 57 0.48 -6.19 -6.31
N SER A 58 -0.13 -7.35 -6.53
CA SER A 58 -0.09 -8.04 -7.82
C SER A 58 -0.81 -7.25 -8.91
N GLU A 59 -1.98 -6.71 -8.61
CA GLU A 59 -2.73 -5.86 -9.54
C GLU A 59 -1.97 -4.56 -9.86
N GLN A 60 -1.36 -3.93 -8.85
CA GLN A 60 -0.50 -2.76 -9.06
C GLN A 60 0.70 -3.09 -9.95
N SER A 61 1.33 -4.24 -9.77
CA SER A 61 2.44 -4.68 -10.61
C SER A 61 2.02 -4.86 -12.07
N ALA A 62 0.84 -5.42 -12.32
CA ALA A 62 0.26 -5.53 -13.65
C ALA A 62 -0.03 -4.15 -14.26
N GLY A 63 -0.65 -3.25 -13.49
CA GLY A 63 -0.92 -1.87 -13.93
C GLY A 63 0.35 -1.09 -14.24
N LEU A 64 1.42 -1.26 -13.47
CA LEU A 64 2.71 -0.63 -13.74
C LEU A 64 3.34 -1.12 -15.05
N LYS A 65 3.17 -2.40 -15.40
CA LYS A 65 3.62 -2.93 -16.70
C LYS A 65 2.84 -2.31 -17.86
N GLU A 66 1.53 -2.12 -17.71
CA GLU A 66 0.71 -1.42 -18.71
C GLU A 66 1.12 0.05 -18.87
N LEU A 67 1.35 0.74 -17.75
CA LEU A 67 1.89 2.10 -17.77
C LEU A 67 3.25 2.18 -18.48
N GLY A 68 4.13 1.24 -18.22
CA GLY A 68 5.42 1.15 -18.92
C GLY A 68 5.24 1.09 -20.45
N ARG A 69 4.34 0.24 -20.94
CA ARG A 69 4.03 0.15 -22.38
C ARG A 69 3.43 1.44 -22.94
N ALA A 70 2.55 2.08 -22.17
CA ALA A 70 1.96 3.36 -22.58
C ALA A 70 3.02 4.47 -22.68
N VAL A 71 3.98 4.51 -21.76
CA VAL A 71 5.12 5.44 -21.79
C VAL A 71 6.01 5.20 -23.01
N GLU A 72 6.34 3.94 -23.32
CA GLU A 72 7.09 3.57 -24.52
C GLU A 72 6.37 4.03 -25.80
N GLN A 73 5.05 3.88 -25.84
CA GLN A 73 4.24 4.34 -26.97
C GLN A 73 4.22 5.86 -27.07
N LEU A 74 4.12 6.58 -25.94
CA LEU A 74 4.24 8.05 -25.92
C LEU A 74 5.61 8.52 -26.39
N GLU A 75 6.67 7.84 -26.01
CA GLU A 75 8.02 8.14 -26.48
C GLU A 75 8.13 7.99 -28.00
N SER A 76 7.59 6.92 -28.57
CA SER A 76 7.51 6.72 -30.03
C SER A 76 6.74 7.82 -30.73
N ILE A 77 5.55 8.19 -30.20
CA ILE A 77 4.74 9.29 -30.74
C ILE A 77 5.47 10.62 -30.64
N THR A 78 6.21 10.86 -29.57
CA THR A 78 7.01 12.08 -29.40
C THR A 78 8.11 12.17 -30.46
N HIS A 79 8.77 11.06 -30.77
CA HIS A 79 9.75 10.99 -31.86
C HIS A 79 9.11 11.26 -33.23
N GLU A 80 7.97 10.64 -33.52
CA GLU A 80 7.22 10.92 -34.76
C GLU A 80 6.81 12.38 -34.85
N ASN A 81 6.32 12.99 -33.75
CA ASN A 81 5.96 14.39 -33.70
C ASN A 81 7.17 15.31 -33.98
N ALA A 82 8.35 14.98 -33.44
CA ALA A 82 9.57 15.71 -33.73
C ALA A 82 9.93 15.65 -35.23
N ASP A 83 9.77 14.49 -35.87
CA ASP A 83 9.96 14.32 -37.30
C ASP A 83 8.95 15.14 -38.12
N TYR A 84 7.68 15.11 -37.74
CA TYR A 84 6.65 15.92 -38.39
C TYR A 84 6.92 17.44 -38.27
N VAL A 85 7.35 17.91 -37.10
CA VAL A 85 7.73 19.31 -36.89
C VAL A 85 8.92 19.69 -37.78
N SER A 86 9.93 18.85 -37.89
CA SER A 86 11.08 19.03 -38.76
C SER A 86 10.67 19.14 -40.24
N LYS A 87 9.82 18.23 -40.73
CA LYS A 87 9.28 18.24 -42.09
C LYS A 87 8.42 19.47 -42.34
N ALA A 88 7.56 19.85 -41.38
CA ALA A 88 6.74 21.08 -41.49
C ALA A 88 7.62 22.35 -41.59
N SER A 89 8.72 22.39 -40.84
CA SER A 89 9.69 23.50 -40.92
C SER A 89 10.36 23.57 -42.29
N LEU A 90 10.76 22.46 -42.89
CA LEU A 90 11.32 22.40 -44.24
C LEU A 90 10.30 22.88 -45.29
N ILE A 91 9.07 22.36 -45.23
CA ILE A 91 7.99 22.78 -46.16
C ILE A 91 7.69 24.27 -46.02
N SER A 92 7.66 24.81 -44.82
CA SER A 92 7.48 26.25 -44.57
C SER A 92 8.61 27.08 -45.18
N GLY A 93 9.85 26.60 -45.11
CA GLY A 93 11.00 27.22 -45.75
C GLY A 93 10.88 27.24 -47.28
N GLU A 94 10.50 26.11 -47.87
CA GLU A 94 10.25 25.99 -49.30
C GLU A 94 9.10 26.91 -49.77
N MET A 95 8.01 26.97 -49.05
CA MET A 95 6.88 27.86 -49.32
C MET A 95 7.31 29.33 -49.27
N LYS A 96 8.12 29.71 -48.31
CA LYS A 96 8.66 31.08 -48.21
C LYS A 96 9.53 31.41 -49.42
N GLU A 97 10.36 30.52 -49.87
CA GLU A 97 11.21 30.68 -51.04
C GLU A 97 10.36 30.83 -52.31
N GLN A 98 9.36 29.96 -52.51
CA GLN A 98 8.42 30.04 -53.62
C GLN A 98 7.63 31.37 -53.62
N THR A 99 7.18 31.81 -52.46
CA THR A 99 6.48 33.10 -52.31
C THR A 99 7.38 34.25 -52.71
N ASN A 100 8.64 34.26 -52.29
CA ASN A 100 9.60 35.26 -52.70
C ASN A 100 9.84 35.26 -54.21
N TYR A 101 9.88 34.08 -54.81
CA TYR A 101 10.02 33.94 -56.25
C TYR A 101 8.83 34.51 -57.00
N LEU A 102 7.61 34.23 -56.54
CA LEU A 102 6.38 34.79 -57.12
C LEU A 102 6.32 36.32 -56.99
N VAL A 103 6.69 36.87 -55.83
CA VAL A 103 6.75 38.30 -55.59
C VAL A 103 7.73 39.01 -56.62
N LYS A 104 8.88 38.41 -56.83
CA LYS A 104 9.85 38.88 -57.83
C LYS A 104 9.30 38.81 -59.25
N ALA A 105 8.62 37.70 -59.59
CA ALA A 105 7.99 37.55 -60.92
C ALA A 105 6.92 38.64 -61.21
N ILE A 106 6.09 38.93 -60.19
CA ILE A 106 5.06 39.98 -60.25
C ILE A 106 5.72 41.38 -60.42
N HIS A 107 6.81 41.65 -59.72
CA HIS A 107 7.54 42.95 -59.89
C HIS A 107 8.15 43.14 -61.24
N VAL A 108 8.51 42.06 -61.95
CA VAL A 108 9.04 42.15 -63.32
C VAL A 108 7.96 42.55 -64.33
N PHE A 109 6.67 42.21 -64.05
CA PHE A 109 5.54 42.54 -64.94
C PHE A 109 4.83 43.85 -64.59
N HIS A 110 5.24 44.52 -63.55
CA HIS A 110 4.75 45.85 -63.16
C HIS A 110 5.85 46.87 -63.29
#